data_1cf18fe5738c82f00469b27bb36dbf3c
#
_entry.id   1cf18fe5738c82f00469b27bb36dbf3c
#
_cell.length_a   1.000
_cell.length_b   1.000
_cell.length_c   1.000
_cell.angle_alpha   90.00
_cell.angle_beta   90.00
_cell.angle_gamma   90.00
#
_symmetry.space_group_name_H-M   'P 1'
#
loop_
_entity.id
_entity.type
_entity.pdbx_description
1 polymer ?
#
loop_
_entity_poly.entity_id
_entity_poly.type
_entity_poly.pdbx_seq_one_letter_code
_entity_poly.pdbx_strand_id
1 'polypeptide(L)'
;IGDRRQRQMCIRDRSLNMSTDASKRFERGADPNGAEMAFWRIVSLLEDLAEGKWIDGIVDSYPKKIHFSKINLRKSKLDQISGFSIKKEFVENTLNALGCEVKNSDSDWICVPPSWRPDLTREIDLVEEVIRVYGYDNIDSKHSFNSSMETSIVDPLNEVDTINNLLNGFGFTQIFNLSLIHI
;
A
#
# COMPACT_ATOMS: atom_id res chain seq x y z
N ILE A 1 -11.30 11.85 15.62
CA ILE A 1 -12.50 12.53 15.06
C ILE A 1 -12.39 12.59 13.53
N GLY A 2 -11.20 12.90 12.97
CA GLY A 2 -10.97 12.94 11.52
C GLY A 2 -11.29 11.62 10.81
N ASP A 3 -10.77 10.51 11.29
CA ASP A 3 -10.94 9.18 10.70
C ASP A 3 -12.42 8.73 10.66
N ARG A 4 -13.21 8.99 11.69
CA ARG A 4 -14.65 8.68 11.69
C ARG A 4 -15.46 9.52 10.70
N ARG A 5 -15.16 10.82 10.57
CA ARG A 5 -15.85 11.69 9.62
C ARG A 5 -15.46 11.33 8.18
N GLN A 6 -14.19 11.02 7.94
CA GLN A 6 -13.70 10.58 6.65
C GLN A 6 -14.35 9.26 6.23
N ARG A 7 -14.43 8.26 7.12
CA ARG A 7 -15.15 7.00 6.85
C ARG A 7 -16.63 7.23 6.59
N GLN A 8 -17.30 8.09 7.37
CA GLN A 8 -18.71 8.40 7.15
C GLN A 8 -18.95 9.11 5.83
N MET A 9 -18.04 9.99 5.38
CA MET A 9 -18.11 10.59 4.04
C MET A 9 -17.97 9.54 2.96
N CYS A 10 -16.97 8.67 3.02
CA CYS A 10 -16.78 7.61 2.03
C CYS A 10 -17.97 6.63 1.99
N ILE A 11 -18.54 6.26 3.14
CA ILE A 11 -19.74 5.40 3.22
C ILE A 11 -20.94 6.10 2.59
N ARG A 12 -21.14 7.38 2.87
CA ARG A 12 -22.23 8.17 2.30
C ARG A 12 -22.07 8.34 0.79
N ASP A 13 -20.88 8.68 0.34
CA ASP A 13 -20.58 8.85 -1.08
C ASP A 13 -20.84 7.55 -1.85
N ARG A 14 -20.45 6.40 -1.30
CA ARG A 14 -20.79 5.09 -1.87
C ARG A 14 -22.28 4.82 -1.89
N SER A 15 -23.01 5.15 -0.82
CA SER A 15 -24.47 4.95 -0.76
C SER A 15 -25.24 5.82 -1.75
N LEU A 16 -24.68 6.97 -2.11
CA LEU A 16 -25.23 7.90 -3.09
C LEU A 16 -24.64 7.69 -4.50
N ASN A 17 -23.77 6.70 -4.68
CA ASN A 17 -23.05 6.44 -5.92
C ASN A 17 -22.27 7.67 -6.45
N MET A 18 -21.76 8.47 -5.52
CA MET A 18 -20.96 9.66 -5.81
C MET A 18 -19.49 9.33 -5.74
N SER A 19 -18.73 9.60 -6.80
CA SER A 19 -17.28 9.45 -6.84
C SER A 19 -16.63 10.79 -7.15
N THR A 20 -16.05 11.42 -6.13
CA THR A 20 -15.29 12.66 -6.27
C THR A 20 -13.79 12.41 -6.02
N ASP A 21 -12.91 13.30 -6.51
CA ASP A 21 -11.49 13.18 -6.22
C ASP A 21 -11.18 13.30 -4.73
N ALA A 22 -11.98 14.09 -4.00
CA ALA A 22 -11.87 14.19 -2.55
C ALA A 22 -12.23 12.86 -1.87
N SER A 23 -13.35 12.21 -2.26
CA SER A 23 -13.75 10.93 -1.67
C SER A 23 -12.71 9.83 -1.92
N LYS A 24 -12.10 9.78 -3.12
CA LYS A 24 -11.03 8.83 -3.44
C LYS A 24 -9.77 9.06 -2.60
N ARG A 25 -9.39 10.31 -2.38
CA ARG A 25 -8.23 10.65 -1.54
C ARG A 25 -8.47 10.32 -0.07
N PHE A 26 -9.65 10.64 0.46
CA PHE A 26 -10.00 10.32 1.83
C PHE A 26 -10.15 8.82 2.08
N GLU A 27 -10.60 8.06 1.09
CA GLU A 27 -10.70 6.61 1.18
C GLU A 27 -9.32 5.94 1.33
N ARG A 28 -8.32 6.47 0.65
CA ARG A 28 -6.93 5.99 0.73
C ARG A 28 -6.18 6.48 1.97
N GLY A 29 -6.76 7.43 2.70
CA GLY A 29 -6.13 8.10 3.84
C GLY A 29 -5.48 9.42 3.44
N ALA A 30 -5.69 10.44 4.27
CA ALA A 30 -5.02 11.73 4.14
C ALA A 30 -3.96 11.88 5.23
N ASP A 31 -2.90 12.62 4.92
CA ASP A 31 -1.85 12.92 5.91
C ASP A 31 -2.40 13.80 7.05
N PRO A 32 -2.47 13.28 8.28
CA PRO A 32 -2.96 14.06 9.41
C PRO A 32 -2.01 15.21 9.79
N ASN A 33 -0.72 15.12 9.44
CA ASN A 33 0.28 16.13 9.74
C ASN A 33 0.42 17.16 8.61
N GLY A 34 -0.20 16.91 7.46
CA GLY A 34 -0.18 17.82 6.31
C GLY A 34 -1.08 19.05 6.45
N ALA A 35 -1.93 19.12 7.50
CA ALA A 35 -2.91 20.18 7.68
C ALA A 35 -2.25 21.57 7.83
N GLU A 36 -1.16 21.68 8.60
CA GLU A 36 -0.44 22.92 8.80
C GLU A 36 0.20 23.44 7.49
N MET A 37 0.85 22.54 6.75
CA MET A 37 1.45 22.89 5.46
C MET A 37 0.38 23.36 4.45
N ALA A 38 -0.77 22.68 4.40
CA ALA A 38 -1.90 23.07 3.55
C ALA A 38 -2.45 24.42 3.94
N PHE A 39 -2.55 24.71 5.23
CA PHE A 39 -2.96 26.00 5.76
C PHE A 39 -2.03 27.13 5.29
N TRP A 40 -0.72 26.98 5.48
CA TRP A 40 0.25 27.97 5.01
C TRP A 40 0.22 28.17 3.51
N ARG A 41 -0.05 27.13 2.74
CA ARG A 41 -0.23 27.27 1.30
C ARG A 41 -1.46 28.09 0.94
N ILE A 42 -2.57 27.92 1.68
CA ILE A 42 -3.78 28.73 1.49
C ILE A 42 -3.50 30.19 1.83
N VAL A 43 -2.81 30.47 2.95
CA VAL A 43 -2.43 31.83 3.33
C VAL A 43 -1.61 32.50 2.22
N SER A 44 -0.55 31.83 1.75
CA SER A 44 0.27 32.34 0.65
C SER A 44 -0.55 32.66 -0.62
N LEU A 45 -1.49 31.77 -0.98
CA LEU A 45 -2.34 32.01 -2.16
C LEU A 45 -3.31 33.19 -1.96
N LEU A 46 -3.83 33.38 -0.76
CA LEU A 46 -4.70 34.52 -0.45
C LEU A 46 -3.94 35.85 -0.46
N GLU A 47 -2.69 35.86 0.01
CA GLU A 47 -1.83 37.05 -0.07
C GLU A 47 -1.47 37.38 -1.53
N ASP A 48 -1.12 36.38 -2.33
CA ASP A 48 -0.70 36.55 -3.72
C ASP A 48 -1.85 36.91 -4.66
N LEU A 49 -3.03 36.34 -4.49
CA LEU A 49 -4.12 36.39 -5.47
C LEU A 49 -5.30 37.28 -5.03
N ALA A 50 -5.47 37.50 -3.74
CA ALA A 50 -6.64 38.19 -3.20
C ALA A 50 -6.28 39.41 -2.34
N GLU A 51 -5.02 39.89 -2.38
CA GLU A 51 -4.53 41.02 -1.58
C GLU A 51 -4.82 40.83 -0.05
N GLY A 52 -4.99 39.57 0.39
CA GLY A 52 -5.21 39.25 1.79
C GLY A 52 -3.99 39.60 2.63
N LYS A 53 -4.20 39.89 3.91
CA LYS A 53 -3.11 40.03 4.87
C LYS A 53 -3.31 39.05 6.02
N TRP A 54 -2.29 38.23 6.26
CA TRP A 54 -2.27 37.36 7.40
C TRP A 54 -2.21 38.16 8.71
N ILE A 55 -3.09 37.85 9.64
CA ILE A 55 -3.04 38.39 11.02
C ILE A 55 -2.53 37.24 11.89
N ASP A 56 -1.47 37.49 12.64
CA ASP A 56 -0.76 36.49 13.41
C ASP A 56 -1.66 35.76 14.41
N GLY A 57 -1.46 34.45 14.54
CA GLY A 57 -2.15 33.56 15.47
C GLY A 57 -2.70 32.32 14.78
N ILE A 58 -2.18 31.14 15.19
CA ILE A 58 -2.70 29.83 14.79
C ILE A 58 -3.29 29.16 16.02
N VAL A 59 -4.52 28.68 15.91
CA VAL A 59 -5.13 27.80 16.91
C VAL A 59 -5.32 26.43 16.29
N ASP A 60 -4.50 25.47 16.72
CA ASP A 60 -4.65 24.07 16.32
C ASP A 60 -5.17 23.23 17.49
N SER A 61 -6.25 22.50 17.25
CA SER A 61 -6.80 21.54 18.20
C SER A 61 -6.65 20.12 17.68
N TYR A 62 -5.53 19.48 18.03
CA TYR A 62 -5.23 18.09 17.69
C TYR A 62 -5.12 17.22 18.96
N PRO A 63 -6.26 16.95 19.63
CA PRO A 63 -6.25 16.35 20.99
C PRO A 63 -5.79 14.89 20.99
N LYS A 64 -5.87 14.17 19.87
CA LYS A 64 -5.44 12.78 19.76
C LYS A 64 -4.53 12.60 18.56
N LYS A 65 -3.23 12.75 18.80
CA LYS A 65 -2.21 12.55 17.76
C LYS A 65 -2.20 11.11 17.28
N ILE A 66 -2.11 10.94 15.96
CA ILE A 66 -1.95 9.63 15.32
C ILE A 66 -0.47 9.29 15.37
N HIS A 67 -0.16 8.13 15.94
CA HIS A 67 1.19 7.57 15.95
C HIS A 67 1.26 6.39 14.99
N PHE A 68 2.28 6.37 14.15
CA PHE A 68 2.55 5.27 13.24
C PHE A 68 3.39 4.21 13.94
N SER A 69 3.02 2.95 13.77
CA SER A 69 3.71 1.83 14.39
C SER A 69 5.07 1.61 13.75
N LYS A 70 6.05 1.24 14.56
CA LYS A 70 7.34 0.78 14.05
C LYS A 70 7.14 -0.58 13.38
N ILE A 71 7.72 -0.73 12.20
CA ILE A 71 7.69 -1.97 11.43
C ILE A 71 9.11 -2.55 11.44
N ASN A 72 9.22 -3.81 11.83
CA ASN A 72 10.50 -4.53 11.73
C ASN A 72 10.59 -5.21 10.38
N LEU A 73 11.58 -4.85 9.56
CA LEU A 73 11.91 -5.49 8.30
C LEU A 73 13.10 -6.42 8.52
N ARG A 74 12.85 -7.73 8.43
CA ARG A 74 13.90 -8.75 8.55
C ARG A 74 14.57 -9.00 7.21
N LYS A 75 15.90 -9.01 7.21
CA LYS A 75 16.66 -9.32 6.00
C LYS A 75 16.32 -10.70 5.45
N SER A 76 16.18 -11.70 6.34
CA SER A 76 15.82 -13.07 5.94
C SER A 76 14.46 -13.12 5.23
N LYS A 77 13.49 -12.30 5.68
CA LYS A 77 12.15 -12.24 5.07
C LYS A 77 12.20 -11.55 3.70
N LEU A 78 12.97 -10.47 3.59
CA LEU A 78 13.20 -9.79 2.32
C LEU A 78 13.82 -10.74 1.30
N ASP A 79 14.93 -11.42 1.65
CA ASP A 79 15.63 -12.36 0.78
C ASP A 79 14.74 -13.58 0.42
N GLN A 80 13.89 -14.05 1.34
CA GLN A 80 12.95 -15.14 1.10
C GLN A 80 11.89 -14.76 0.05
N ILE A 81 11.32 -13.57 0.15
CA ILE A 81 10.24 -13.12 -0.75
C ILE A 81 10.80 -12.71 -2.11
N SER A 82 11.92 -11.99 -2.13
CA SER A 82 12.56 -11.58 -3.38
C SER A 82 13.18 -12.74 -4.16
N GLY A 83 13.52 -13.83 -3.47
CA GLY A 83 14.23 -14.99 -4.05
C GLY A 83 15.72 -14.77 -4.28
N PHE A 84 16.27 -13.62 -3.92
CA PHE A 84 17.69 -13.27 -4.01
C PHE A 84 18.07 -12.29 -2.89
N SER A 85 19.37 -12.08 -2.67
CA SER A 85 19.83 -11.19 -1.62
C SER A 85 20.03 -9.77 -2.14
N ILE A 86 19.35 -8.82 -1.54
CA ILE A 86 19.48 -7.39 -1.83
C ILE A 86 20.52 -6.78 -0.88
N LYS A 87 21.37 -5.89 -1.40
CA LYS A 87 22.39 -5.21 -0.61
C LYS A 87 21.74 -4.33 0.47
N LYS A 88 22.27 -4.39 1.71
CA LYS A 88 21.75 -3.61 2.84
C LYS A 88 21.68 -2.11 2.54
N GLU A 89 22.74 -1.58 1.96
CA GLU A 89 22.84 -0.17 1.59
C GLU A 89 21.72 0.27 0.62
N PHE A 90 21.36 -0.60 -0.34
CA PHE A 90 20.26 -0.32 -1.26
C PHE A 90 18.92 -0.25 -0.51
N VAL A 91 18.65 -1.17 0.41
CA VAL A 91 17.42 -1.20 1.22
C VAL A 91 17.30 0.07 2.06
N GLU A 92 18.37 0.46 2.75
CA GLU A 92 18.42 1.65 3.59
C GLU A 92 18.18 2.93 2.78
N ASN A 93 18.90 3.08 1.67
CA ASN A 93 18.75 4.23 0.78
C ASN A 93 17.35 4.32 0.21
N THR A 94 16.77 3.20 -0.19
CA THR A 94 15.40 3.14 -0.73
C THR A 94 14.38 3.57 0.31
N LEU A 95 14.42 2.98 1.50
CA LEU A 95 13.44 3.29 2.55
C LEU A 95 13.58 4.74 3.05
N ASN A 96 14.80 5.25 3.17
CA ASN A 96 15.05 6.65 3.50
C ASN A 96 14.54 7.60 2.39
N ALA A 97 14.76 7.27 1.12
CA ALA A 97 14.25 8.05 -0.01
C ALA A 97 12.72 8.06 -0.08
N LEU A 98 12.06 7.00 0.41
CA LEU A 98 10.62 6.93 0.56
C LEU A 98 10.09 7.68 1.80
N GLY A 99 10.97 8.32 2.55
CA GLY A 99 10.62 9.11 3.74
C GLY A 99 10.45 8.31 5.01
N CYS A 100 10.82 7.04 5.05
CA CYS A 100 10.81 6.25 6.27
C CYS A 100 12.02 6.62 7.15
N GLU A 101 11.80 6.70 8.46
CA GLU A 101 12.91 6.75 9.41
C GLU A 101 13.42 5.33 9.64
N VAL A 102 14.66 5.06 9.21
CA VAL A 102 15.26 3.73 9.29
C VAL A 102 16.31 3.68 10.39
N LYS A 103 16.20 2.69 11.28
CA LYS A 103 17.20 2.38 12.29
C LYS A 103 17.69 0.95 12.07
N ASN A 104 19.00 0.80 11.97
CA ASN A 104 19.63 -0.50 11.82
C ASN A 104 19.64 -1.25 13.15
N SER A 105 19.30 -2.53 13.11
CA SER A 105 19.38 -3.45 14.23
C SER A 105 20.05 -4.73 13.74
N ASP A 106 21.34 -4.90 14.03
CA ASP A 106 22.19 -6.02 13.62
C ASP A 106 22.04 -6.42 12.13
N SER A 107 21.15 -7.34 11.83
CA SER A 107 20.84 -7.80 10.47
C SER A 107 19.55 -7.22 9.88
N ASP A 108 18.70 -6.60 10.71
CA ASP A 108 17.35 -6.17 10.39
C ASP A 108 17.22 -4.64 10.42
N TRP A 109 16.07 -4.12 10.00
CA TRP A 109 15.77 -2.69 10.03
C TRP A 109 14.47 -2.42 10.80
N ILE A 110 14.51 -1.41 11.66
CA ILE A 110 13.31 -0.86 12.28
C ILE A 110 12.93 0.39 11.53
N CYS A 111 11.79 0.36 10.86
CA CYS A 111 11.29 1.44 10.01
C CYS A 111 10.07 2.10 10.64
N VAL A 112 10.04 3.44 10.63
CA VAL A 112 8.84 4.22 10.96
C VAL A 112 8.37 4.87 9.67
N PRO A 113 7.18 4.51 9.15
CA PRO A 113 6.63 5.11 7.95
C PRO A 113 6.29 6.59 8.16
N PRO A 114 6.37 7.43 7.12
CA PRO A 114 5.91 8.80 7.18
C PRO A 114 4.39 8.89 7.27
N SER A 115 3.88 10.00 7.79
CA SER A 115 2.45 10.19 8.05
C SER A 115 1.56 10.19 6.80
N TRP A 116 2.12 10.47 5.63
CA TRP A 116 1.41 10.43 4.34
C TRP A 116 1.33 9.03 3.71
N ARG A 117 1.96 8.00 4.35
CA ARG A 117 1.92 6.60 3.91
C ARG A 117 1.16 5.73 4.93
N PRO A 118 -0.17 5.91 5.06
CA PRO A 118 -0.99 5.13 5.98
C PRO A 118 -1.14 3.65 5.55
N ASP A 119 -0.75 3.32 4.34
CA ASP A 119 -0.74 2.00 3.73
C ASP A 119 0.38 1.11 4.27
N LEU A 120 1.52 1.69 4.68
CA LEU A 120 2.66 0.96 5.21
C LEU A 120 2.40 0.57 6.67
N THR A 121 1.92 -0.65 6.89
CA THR A 121 1.54 -1.14 8.22
C THR A 121 2.22 -2.44 8.61
N ARG A 122 2.71 -3.20 7.64
CA ARG A 122 3.27 -4.55 7.81
C ARG A 122 4.65 -4.67 7.17
N GLU A 123 5.39 -5.69 7.58
CA GLU A 123 6.70 -6.04 7.03
C GLU A 123 6.66 -6.23 5.50
N ILE A 124 5.60 -6.90 5.02
CA ILE A 124 5.42 -7.19 3.60
C ILE A 124 5.26 -5.93 2.75
N ASP A 125 4.65 -4.88 3.31
CA ASP A 125 4.45 -3.61 2.61
C ASP A 125 5.80 -2.92 2.36
N LEU A 126 6.75 -3.04 3.30
CA LEU A 126 8.13 -2.55 3.11
C LEU A 126 8.92 -3.39 2.10
N VAL A 127 8.70 -4.71 2.09
CA VAL A 127 9.30 -5.61 1.10
C VAL A 127 8.84 -5.22 -0.30
N GLU A 128 7.55 -4.98 -0.48
CA GLU A 128 6.97 -4.54 -1.75
C GLU A 128 7.64 -3.25 -2.24
N GLU A 129 7.77 -2.24 -1.38
CA GLU A 129 8.40 -0.96 -1.74
C GLU A 129 9.87 -1.12 -2.17
N VAL A 130 10.64 -1.94 -1.44
CA VAL A 130 12.04 -2.21 -1.80
C VAL A 130 12.14 -2.91 -3.16
N ILE A 131 11.32 -3.93 -3.41
CA ILE A 131 11.32 -4.67 -4.67
C ILE A 131 10.83 -3.78 -5.82
N ARG A 132 9.82 -2.96 -5.59
CA ARG A 132 9.29 -2.02 -6.59
C ARG A 132 10.35 -1.02 -7.07
N VAL A 133 11.14 -0.48 -6.14
CA VAL A 133 12.24 0.45 -6.48
C VAL A 133 13.43 -0.28 -7.09
N TYR A 134 13.68 -1.54 -6.67
CA TYR A 134 14.71 -2.38 -7.29
C TYR A 134 14.41 -2.65 -8.78
N GLY A 135 13.14 -2.75 -9.11
CA GLY A 135 12.63 -3.02 -10.46
C GLY A 135 12.41 -4.51 -10.71
N TYR A 136 11.18 -4.85 -11.05
CA TYR A 136 10.80 -6.25 -11.32
C TYR A 136 11.56 -6.85 -12.52
N ASP A 137 11.92 -6.03 -13.50
CA ASP A 137 12.68 -6.47 -14.68
C ASP A 137 14.13 -6.86 -14.34
N ASN A 138 14.63 -6.44 -13.18
CA ASN A 138 15.97 -6.80 -12.69
C ASN A 138 15.99 -8.12 -11.91
N ILE A 139 14.84 -8.80 -11.80
CA ILE A 139 14.71 -10.06 -11.07
C ILE A 139 14.79 -11.22 -12.05
N ASP A 140 15.84 -12.05 -11.88
CA ASP A 140 16.03 -13.22 -12.72
C ASP A 140 14.90 -14.24 -12.53
N SER A 141 14.24 -14.61 -13.63
CA SER A 141 13.20 -15.62 -13.66
C SER A 141 13.83 -17.00 -13.54
N LYS A 142 13.55 -17.71 -12.45
CA LYS A 142 13.99 -19.11 -12.30
C LYS A 142 12.96 -20.03 -12.95
N HIS A 143 13.35 -20.71 -14.02
CA HIS A 143 12.48 -21.63 -14.76
C HIS A 143 12.42 -23.04 -14.20
N SER A 144 13.10 -23.33 -13.06
CA SER A 144 13.09 -24.64 -12.43
C SER A 144 12.25 -24.66 -11.17
N PHE A 145 11.28 -25.55 -11.14
CA PHE A 145 10.46 -25.83 -9.98
C PHE A 145 10.75 -27.29 -9.55
N ASN A 146 11.26 -27.45 -8.33
CA ASN A 146 11.47 -28.77 -7.73
C ASN A 146 10.48 -28.95 -6.58
N SER A 147 9.51 -29.83 -6.76
CA SER A 147 8.56 -30.24 -5.72
C SER A 147 8.62 -31.75 -5.57
N SER A 148 8.71 -32.25 -4.34
CA SER A 148 8.44 -33.64 -4.02
C SER A 148 6.92 -33.82 -3.99
N MET A 149 6.36 -34.54 -4.95
CA MET A 149 4.97 -34.96 -4.90
C MET A 149 4.87 -36.16 -3.92
N GLU A 150 4.45 -35.91 -2.70
CA GLU A 150 4.00 -36.96 -1.82
C GLU A 150 2.55 -37.31 -2.14
N THR A 151 2.38 -38.48 -2.73
CA THR A 151 1.15 -39.30 -2.83
C THR A 151 -0.17 -38.66 -3.25
N SER A 152 -0.89 -39.42 -4.06
CA SER A 152 -2.22 -39.17 -4.62
C SER A 152 -3.19 -38.46 -3.67
N ILE A 153 -3.13 -37.15 -3.65
CA ILE A 153 -4.25 -36.33 -3.19
C ILE A 153 -5.32 -36.50 -4.27
N VAL A 154 -6.50 -36.96 -3.87
CA VAL A 154 -7.66 -36.91 -4.76
C VAL A 154 -7.80 -35.46 -5.17
N ASP A 155 -7.56 -35.15 -6.44
CA ASP A 155 -7.64 -33.78 -6.95
C ASP A 155 -9.10 -33.31 -6.89
N PRO A 156 -9.44 -32.37 -6.01
CA PRO A 156 -10.82 -31.89 -5.90
C PRO A 156 -11.28 -31.11 -7.16
N LEU A 157 -10.33 -30.77 -8.04
CA LEU A 157 -10.63 -30.06 -9.31
C LEU A 157 -10.89 -31.00 -10.47
N ASN A 158 -10.70 -32.32 -10.32
CA ASN A 158 -10.90 -33.28 -11.40
C ASN A 158 -12.33 -33.25 -11.97
N GLU A 159 -13.33 -33.01 -11.14
CA GLU A 159 -14.71 -32.85 -11.59
C GLU A 159 -14.90 -31.54 -12.41
N VAL A 160 -14.24 -30.46 -11.97
CA VAL A 160 -14.26 -29.17 -12.65
C VAL A 160 -13.59 -29.29 -14.02
N ASP A 161 -12.44 -29.97 -14.09
CA ASP A 161 -11.73 -30.21 -15.35
C ASP A 161 -12.55 -31.07 -16.30
N THR A 162 -13.24 -32.07 -15.77
CA THR A 162 -14.16 -32.91 -16.60
C THR A 162 -15.29 -32.07 -17.20
N ILE A 163 -15.91 -31.20 -16.40
CA ILE A 163 -16.97 -30.28 -16.86
C ILE A 163 -16.42 -29.28 -17.86
N ASN A 164 -15.24 -28.70 -17.62
CA ASN A 164 -14.60 -27.78 -18.54
C ASN A 164 -14.30 -28.42 -19.89
N ASN A 165 -13.77 -29.65 -19.91
CA ASN A 165 -13.49 -30.38 -21.12
C ASN A 165 -14.78 -30.69 -21.91
N LEU A 166 -15.86 -31.04 -21.22
CA LEU A 166 -17.15 -31.31 -21.85
C LEU A 166 -17.73 -30.02 -22.47
N LEU A 167 -17.69 -28.91 -21.74
CA LEU A 167 -18.17 -27.61 -22.23
C LEU A 167 -17.33 -27.11 -23.43
N ASN A 168 -16.01 -27.26 -23.37
CA ASN A 168 -15.12 -26.92 -24.46
C ASN A 168 -15.47 -27.76 -25.72
N GLY A 169 -15.82 -29.05 -25.53
CA GLY A 169 -16.29 -29.92 -26.62
C GLY A 169 -17.60 -29.45 -27.28
N PHE A 170 -18.44 -28.73 -26.55
CA PHE A 170 -19.65 -28.08 -27.08
C PHE A 170 -19.39 -26.67 -27.66
N GLY A 171 -18.14 -26.22 -27.72
CA GLY A 171 -17.78 -24.93 -28.32
C GLY A 171 -17.82 -23.73 -27.34
N PHE A 172 -17.96 -23.96 -26.03
CA PHE A 172 -17.83 -22.91 -25.05
C PHE A 172 -16.34 -22.59 -24.80
N THR A 173 -16.03 -21.34 -24.50
CA THR A 173 -14.68 -20.92 -24.13
C THR A 173 -14.69 -20.45 -22.66
N GLN A 174 -13.79 -21.01 -21.85
CA GLN A 174 -13.62 -20.54 -20.47
C GLN A 174 -13.01 -19.15 -20.46
N ILE A 175 -13.59 -18.26 -19.67
CA ILE A 175 -13.06 -16.92 -19.46
C ILE A 175 -12.83 -16.67 -17.95
N PHE A 176 -11.77 -15.95 -17.63
CA PHE A 176 -11.49 -15.48 -16.29
C PHE A 176 -11.74 -13.97 -16.23
N ASN A 177 -12.71 -13.56 -15.45
CA ASN A 177 -13.02 -12.15 -15.24
C ASN A 177 -12.59 -11.73 -13.84
N LEU A 178 -11.99 -10.54 -13.75
CA LEU A 178 -11.74 -9.93 -12.46
C LEU A 178 -13.08 -9.53 -11.84
N SER A 179 -13.50 -10.25 -10.80
CA SER A 179 -14.70 -9.90 -10.05
C SER A 179 -14.34 -8.88 -8.98
N LEU A 180 -14.85 -7.65 -9.10
CA LEU A 180 -14.73 -6.61 -8.10
C LEU A 180 -15.92 -6.58 -7.13
N ILE A 181 -16.88 -7.49 -7.26
CA ILE A 181 -18.12 -7.50 -6.48
C ILE A 181 -17.88 -7.96 -5.04
N HIS A 182 -16.87 -8.78 -4.80
CA HIS A 182 -16.54 -9.35 -3.50
C HIS A 182 -15.36 -8.68 -2.80
N ILE A 183 -14.87 -7.58 -3.35
CA ILE A 183 -13.88 -6.71 -2.75
C ILE A 183 -14.60 -5.51 -2.09
#